data_644fc8cefed00ea20613ba74c5979640
#
_entry.id   644fc8cefed00ea20613ba74c5979640
#
_cell.length_a   1.000
_cell.length_b   1.000
_cell.length_c   1.000
_cell.angle_alpha   90.00
_cell.angle_beta   90.00
_cell.angle_gamma   90.00
#
_symmetry.space_group_name_H-M   'P 1'
#
loop_
_entity.id
_entity.type
_entity.pdbx_description
1 polymer ?
#
loop_
_entity_poly.entity_id
_entity_poly.type
_entity_poly.pdbx_seq_one_letter_code
_entity_poly.pdbx_strand_id
1 'polypeptide(L)'
;MTPIGRLSLIDDQQLNNVSFYEMKGRFSMRARFQSILVVVAVLFTAHYVLAQGSAATLEVRGDVLKPGQWSVEALKQQFAKETQTVKFTLGEDKQPKTGTGIPLLSLIKAAELKTEKTPKHYDLSFMVILEAHDGYRVYFSFAELSPQSGHAEVWLLWDVDGKPLAGKEAPLRLVVSTDRGPDRCIYGIASITLVDGTKLANQLAMKK
;
A
#
# COMPACT_ATOMS: atom_id res chain seq x y z
N MET A 1 -96.32 32.04 28.76
CA MET A 1 -95.95 30.65 28.47
C MET A 1 -95.43 30.59 27.03
N THR A 2 -94.14 30.54 26.94
CA THR A 2 -93.49 30.46 25.66
C THR A 2 -92.28 29.50 25.76
N PRO A 3 -92.10 28.49 24.95
CA PRO A 3 -91.01 27.58 25.04
C PRO A 3 -89.76 28.10 24.28
N ILE A 4 -88.67 27.84 24.91
CA ILE A 4 -87.29 28.19 24.54
C ILE A 4 -86.77 27.39 23.31
N GLY A 5 -86.14 28.09 22.38
CA GLY A 5 -85.57 27.55 21.17
C GLY A 5 -84.27 26.71 21.49
N ARG A 6 -84.16 25.61 20.79
CA ARG A 6 -82.95 24.75 20.77
C ARG A 6 -81.84 25.43 19.98
N LEU A 7 -80.67 25.64 20.57
CA LEU A 7 -79.39 25.83 19.90
C LEU A 7 -78.90 24.49 19.35
N SER A 8 -78.65 24.45 18.07
CA SER A 8 -77.98 23.30 17.42
C SER A 8 -76.48 23.29 17.75
N LEU A 9 -76.02 22.22 18.28
CA LEU A 9 -74.60 21.89 18.45
C LEU A 9 -73.94 21.78 17.07
N ILE A 10 -73.03 22.67 16.76
CA ILE A 10 -72.16 22.55 15.61
C ILE A 10 -71.11 21.52 15.99
N ASP A 11 -71.01 20.51 15.13
CA ASP A 11 -70.15 19.34 15.32
C ASP A 11 -68.67 19.74 15.27
N ASP A 12 -67.98 19.65 16.43
CA ASP A 12 -66.54 19.90 16.63
C ASP A 12 -65.65 18.94 15.84
N GLN A 13 -66.24 17.95 15.21
CA GLN A 13 -65.47 16.95 14.42
C GLN A 13 -64.96 17.47 13.06
N GLN A 14 -65.58 18.51 12.46
CA GLN A 14 -65.15 19.03 11.17
C GLN A 14 -63.90 19.94 11.25
N LEU A 15 -63.71 20.66 12.37
CA LEU A 15 -62.57 21.56 12.54
C LEU A 15 -61.23 20.85 12.80
N ASN A 16 -61.28 19.66 13.37
CA ASN A 16 -60.05 18.87 13.65
C ASN A 16 -59.51 18.16 12.40
N ASN A 17 -60.33 17.86 11.41
CA ASN A 17 -59.87 17.15 10.21
C ASN A 17 -59.12 18.05 9.23
N VAL A 18 -59.45 19.34 9.12
CA VAL A 18 -58.76 20.24 8.15
C VAL A 18 -57.37 20.60 8.64
N SER A 19 -57.17 20.79 9.96
CA SER A 19 -55.84 21.11 10.51
C SER A 19 -54.88 19.93 10.46
N PHE A 20 -55.38 18.67 10.53
CA PHE A 20 -54.52 17.48 10.51
C PHE A 20 -54.00 17.11 9.15
N TYR A 21 -54.73 17.41 8.08
CA TYR A 21 -54.26 17.15 6.70
C TYR A 21 -53.25 18.17 6.23
N GLU A 22 -53.32 19.44 6.60
CA GLU A 22 -52.33 20.45 6.22
C GLU A 22 -50.98 20.25 6.90
N MET A 23 -50.94 19.77 8.18
CA MET A 23 -49.69 19.48 8.87
C MET A 23 -48.99 18.25 8.31
N LYS A 24 -49.69 17.21 7.84
CA LYS A 24 -49.07 16.02 7.24
C LYS A 24 -48.40 16.33 5.89
N GLY A 25 -48.92 17.24 5.09
CA GLY A 25 -48.36 17.60 3.78
C GLY A 25 -47.04 18.37 3.87
N ARG A 26 -46.89 19.24 4.86
CA ARG A 26 -45.66 20.06 5.04
C ARG A 26 -44.48 19.28 5.65
N PHE A 27 -44.77 18.30 6.49
CA PHE A 27 -43.70 17.48 7.13
C PHE A 27 -43.10 16.46 6.14
N SER A 28 -43.86 16.01 5.17
CA SER A 28 -43.46 15.01 4.19
C SER A 28 -42.42 15.54 3.17
N MET A 29 -42.50 16.80 2.79
CA MET A 29 -41.61 17.35 1.78
C MET A 29 -40.21 17.67 2.31
N ARG A 30 -40.10 18.24 3.51
CA ARG A 30 -38.80 18.50 4.14
C ARG A 30 -38.05 17.20 4.54
N ALA A 31 -38.78 16.19 5.04
CA ALA A 31 -38.19 14.88 5.37
C ALA A 31 -37.71 14.14 4.12
N ARG A 32 -38.40 14.24 2.99
CA ARG A 32 -37.96 13.63 1.71
C ARG A 32 -36.73 14.30 1.13
N PHE A 33 -36.60 15.64 1.25
CA PHE A 33 -35.40 16.35 0.78
C PHE A 33 -34.18 16.03 1.66
N GLN A 34 -34.33 15.93 2.98
CA GLN A 34 -33.22 15.54 3.86
C GLN A 34 -32.77 14.10 3.63
N SER A 35 -33.72 13.19 3.40
CA SER A 35 -33.37 11.78 3.11
C SER A 35 -32.66 11.62 1.76
N ILE A 36 -33.03 12.37 0.74
CA ILE A 36 -32.34 12.36 -0.56
C ILE A 36 -30.92 12.94 -0.44
N LEU A 37 -30.74 13.99 0.35
CA LEU A 37 -29.44 14.63 0.52
C LEU A 37 -28.45 13.73 1.28
N VAL A 38 -28.92 12.97 2.27
CA VAL A 38 -28.12 11.97 3.00
C VAL A 38 -27.74 10.79 2.10
N VAL A 39 -28.67 10.28 1.29
CA VAL A 39 -28.40 9.18 0.36
C VAL A 39 -27.40 9.59 -0.72
N VAL A 40 -27.50 10.81 -1.27
CA VAL A 40 -26.53 11.34 -2.23
C VAL A 40 -25.17 11.53 -1.60
N ALA A 41 -25.07 12.02 -0.36
CA ALA A 41 -23.80 12.16 0.35
C ALA A 41 -23.14 10.81 0.63
N VAL A 42 -23.91 9.77 1.01
CA VAL A 42 -23.41 8.41 1.23
C VAL A 42 -22.94 7.76 -0.08
N LEU A 43 -23.64 7.97 -1.19
CA LEU A 43 -23.23 7.49 -2.50
C LEU A 43 -21.97 8.19 -3.01
N PHE A 44 -21.78 9.49 -2.73
CA PHE A 44 -20.54 10.20 -3.08
C PHE A 44 -19.35 9.72 -2.27
N THR A 45 -19.51 9.45 -0.97
CA THR A 45 -18.42 8.89 -0.14
C THR A 45 -18.06 7.47 -0.56
N ALA A 46 -19.02 6.65 -0.95
CA ALA A 46 -18.77 5.30 -1.45
C ALA A 46 -17.97 5.28 -2.78
N HIS A 47 -18.20 6.24 -3.67
CA HIS A 47 -17.44 6.37 -4.93
C HIS A 47 -15.99 6.86 -4.70
N TYR A 48 -15.74 7.68 -3.68
CA TYR A 48 -14.37 8.09 -3.34
C TYR A 48 -13.52 6.94 -2.79
N VAL A 49 -14.12 5.95 -2.11
CA VAL A 49 -13.40 4.78 -1.57
C VAL A 49 -13.08 3.76 -2.67
N LEU A 50 -13.91 3.66 -3.73
CA LEU A 50 -13.67 2.72 -4.84
C LEU A 50 -12.69 3.25 -5.91
N ALA A 51 -12.36 4.55 -5.89
CA ALA A 51 -11.41 5.15 -6.83
C ALA A 51 -9.95 5.14 -6.33
N GLN A 52 -9.68 4.61 -5.15
CA GLN A 52 -8.32 4.24 -4.77
C GLN A 52 -7.98 2.95 -5.54
N GLY A 53 -7.54 3.10 -6.78
CA GLY A 53 -6.85 2.06 -7.52
C GLY A 53 -5.81 1.48 -6.55
N SER A 54 -5.79 0.16 -6.39
CA SER A 54 -4.85 -0.55 -5.52
C SER A 54 -3.46 0.03 -5.79
N ALA A 55 -2.97 0.87 -4.86
CA ALA A 55 -1.63 1.39 -4.97
C ALA A 55 -0.72 0.18 -5.06
N ALA A 56 0.08 0.11 -6.13
CA ALA A 56 0.98 -1.01 -6.32
C ALA A 56 1.84 -1.15 -5.06
N THR A 57 1.81 -2.33 -4.46
CA THR A 57 2.51 -2.63 -3.21
C THR A 57 3.65 -3.60 -3.46
N LEU A 58 4.71 -3.47 -2.67
CA LEU A 58 5.80 -4.42 -2.60
C LEU A 58 5.47 -5.48 -1.54
N GLU A 59 5.53 -6.76 -1.91
CA GLU A 59 5.41 -7.87 -0.96
C GLU A 59 6.78 -8.29 -0.44
N VAL A 60 6.93 -8.42 0.89
CA VAL A 60 8.10 -9.04 1.54
C VAL A 60 7.67 -10.34 2.19
N ARG A 61 8.33 -11.45 1.81
CA ARG A 61 7.93 -12.81 2.20
C ARG A 61 9.12 -13.77 2.35
N GLY A 62 8.80 -15.02 2.69
CA GLY A 62 9.78 -16.11 2.83
C GLY A 62 10.21 -16.34 4.29
N ASP A 63 11.50 -16.64 4.50
CA ASP A 63 12.05 -16.95 5.81
C ASP A 63 12.33 -15.69 6.65
N VAL A 64 11.28 -14.90 6.90
CA VAL A 64 11.30 -13.68 7.72
C VAL A 64 10.30 -13.77 8.87
N LEU A 65 10.56 -13.05 9.96
CA LEU A 65 9.67 -12.98 11.11
C LEU A 65 8.49 -12.02 10.88
N LYS A 66 8.70 -10.98 10.06
CA LYS A 66 7.72 -9.93 9.78
C LYS A 66 7.46 -9.82 8.26
N PRO A 67 6.76 -10.81 7.67
CA PRO A 67 6.32 -10.68 6.29
C PRO A 67 5.23 -9.59 6.19
N GLY A 68 5.08 -8.99 5.01
CA GLY A 68 4.05 -7.97 4.83
C GLY A 68 4.06 -7.32 3.45
N GLN A 69 3.09 -6.42 3.26
CA GLN A 69 2.99 -5.59 2.08
C GLN A 69 3.30 -4.15 2.43
N TRP A 70 4.01 -3.47 1.54
CA TRP A 70 4.50 -2.12 1.72
C TRP A 70 4.06 -1.22 0.58
N SER A 71 3.32 -0.18 0.87
CA SER A 71 3.14 0.92 -0.07
C SER A 71 4.36 1.83 -0.05
N VAL A 72 4.53 2.63 -1.09
CA VAL A 72 5.60 3.64 -1.15
C VAL A 72 5.49 4.64 0.01
N GLU A 73 4.27 5.02 0.38
CA GLU A 73 4.01 5.94 1.50
C GLU A 73 4.43 5.33 2.84
N ALA A 74 4.14 4.04 3.06
CA ALA A 74 4.55 3.33 4.26
C ALA A 74 6.09 3.24 4.36
N LEU A 75 6.77 2.96 3.24
CA LEU A 75 8.24 2.96 3.18
C LEU A 75 8.82 4.34 3.52
N LYS A 76 8.29 5.42 2.93
CA LYS A 76 8.72 6.79 3.21
C LYS A 76 8.56 7.18 4.67
N GLN A 77 7.46 6.76 5.30
CA GLN A 77 7.21 7.03 6.72
C GLN A 77 8.13 6.21 7.64
N GLN A 78 8.19 4.90 7.42
CA GLN A 78 8.96 3.98 8.25
C GLN A 78 10.46 4.27 8.20
N PHE A 79 10.97 4.59 7.01
CA PHE A 79 12.40 4.74 6.75
C PHE A 79 12.82 6.18 6.46
N ALA A 80 12.09 7.18 7.00
CA ALA A 80 12.35 8.60 6.76
C ALA A 80 13.81 9.00 7.08
N LYS A 81 14.41 8.42 8.12
CA LYS A 81 15.81 8.70 8.54
C LYS A 81 16.86 8.02 7.63
N GLU A 82 16.47 7.00 6.89
CA GLU A 82 17.34 6.20 6.02
C GLU A 82 17.16 6.57 4.54
N THR A 83 16.18 7.41 4.25
CA THR A 83 15.91 7.94 2.92
C THR A 83 17.07 8.79 2.44
N GLN A 84 17.58 8.47 1.24
CA GLN A 84 18.69 9.18 0.61
C GLN A 84 18.42 9.39 -0.88
N THR A 85 19.03 10.43 -1.42
CA THR A 85 19.14 10.64 -2.86
C THR A 85 20.49 10.13 -3.33
N VAL A 86 20.49 9.16 -4.21
CA VAL A 86 21.69 8.51 -4.74
C VAL A 86 21.89 8.83 -6.22
N LYS A 87 23.15 8.90 -6.63
CA LYS A 87 23.51 9.02 -8.05
C LYS A 87 23.82 7.65 -8.61
N PHE A 88 23.35 7.39 -9.82
CA PHE A 88 23.62 6.15 -10.54
C PHE A 88 23.67 6.40 -12.04
N THR A 89 24.31 5.49 -12.76
CA THR A 89 24.42 5.56 -14.22
C THR A 89 23.92 4.26 -14.78
N LEU A 90 22.88 4.32 -15.61
CA LEU A 90 22.27 3.16 -16.23
C LEU A 90 22.02 3.42 -17.72
N GLY A 91 22.15 2.37 -18.51
CA GLY A 91 21.88 2.41 -19.93
C GLY A 91 23.09 2.76 -20.76
N GLU A 92 22.89 2.72 -22.08
CA GLU A 92 23.93 2.96 -23.07
C GLU A 92 24.37 4.42 -23.12
N ASP A 93 23.50 5.33 -22.79
CA ASP A 93 23.75 6.78 -22.78
C ASP A 93 24.70 7.24 -21.66
N LYS A 94 24.95 6.38 -20.66
CA LYS A 94 25.81 6.62 -19.51
C LYS A 94 25.57 7.97 -18.82
N GLN A 95 24.35 8.52 -18.96
CA GLN A 95 24.00 9.77 -18.31
C GLN A 95 23.74 9.53 -16.82
N PRO A 96 24.36 10.33 -15.93
CA PRO A 96 24.11 10.21 -14.50
C PRO A 96 22.65 10.60 -14.19
N LYS A 97 21.97 9.79 -13.41
CA LYS A 97 20.63 10.03 -12.87
C LYS A 97 20.68 10.13 -11.36
N THR A 98 19.65 10.70 -10.78
CA THR A 98 19.43 10.70 -9.34
C THR A 98 18.17 9.92 -9.02
N GLY A 99 18.12 9.28 -7.85
CA GLY A 99 16.91 8.62 -7.37
C GLY A 99 16.83 8.70 -5.87
N THR A 100 15.62 8.87 -5.35
CA THR A 100 15.36 8.92 -3.92
C THR A 100 14.75 7.61 -3.46
N GLY A 101 15.28 7.07 -2.38
CA GLY A 101 14.84 5.78 -1.86
C GLY A 101 15.56 5.37 -0.59
N ILE A 102 15.53 4.06 -0.32
CA ILE A 102 16.15 3.46 0.85
C ILE A 102 17.10 2.32 0.43
N PRO A 103 18.13 2.01 1.25
CA PRO A 103 18.89 0.79 1.06
C PRO A 103 17.99 -0.46 1.15
N LEU A 104 18.15 -1.41 0.25
CA LEU A 104 17.43 -2.70 0.31
C LEU A 104 17.65 -3.39 1.67
N LEU A 105 18.85 -3.31 2.22
CA LEU A 105 19.19 -3.89 3.50
C LEU A 105 18.35 -3.34 4.66
N SER A 106 17.92 -2.07 4.62
CA SER A 106 17.06 -1.48 5.64
C SER A 106 15.72 -2.18 5.73
N LEU A 107 15.11 -2.46 4.58
CA LEU A 107 13.84 -3.20 4.53
C LEU A 107 14.01 -4.65 4.97
N ILE A 108 15.10 -5.33 4.57
CA ILE A 108 15.39 -6.70 5.01
C ILE A 108 15.57 -6.77 6.52
N LYS A 109 16.29 -5.82 7.13
CA LYS A 109 16.45 -5.73 8.58
C LYS A 109 15.11 -5.53 9.30
N ALA A 110 14.22 -4.70 8.76
CA ALA A 110 12.89 -4.49 9.32
C ALA A 110 11.99 -5.74 9.22
N ALA A 111 12.18 -6.55 8.17
CA ALA A 111 11.48 -7.83 8.01
C ALA A 111 11.97 -8.91 8.96
N GLU A 112 13.17 -8.77 9.53
CA GLU A 112 13.81 -9.69 10.47
C GLU A 112 13.94 -11.12 9.93
N LEU A 113 15.15 -11.55 9.57
CA LEU A 113 15.41 -12.91 9.10
C LEU A 113 15.12 -13.95 10.19
N LYS A 114 14.55 -15.08 9.82
CA LYS A 114 14.41 -16.26 10.70
C LYS A 114 15.73 -16.99 10.82
N THR A 115 16.64 -16.41 11.60
CA THR A 115 17.98 -16.98 11.80
C THR A 115 18.01 -17.99 12.95
N GLU A 116 18.90 -18.99 12.83
CA GLU A 116 19.26 -19.88 13.92
C GLU A 116 20.44 -19.28 14.72
N LYS A 117 20.55 -19.65 16.00
CA LYS A 117 21.66 -19.18 16.84
C LYS A 117 23.02 -19.81 16.47
N THR A 118 22.97 -20.95 15.87
CA THR A 118 24.13 -21.74 15.40
C THR A 118 23.86 -22.32 14.02
N PRO A 119 24.81 -22.31 13.07
CA PRO A 119 26.18 -21.79 13.24
C PRO A 119 26.23 -20.26 13.35
N LYS A 120 27.35 -19.74 13.83
CA LYS A 120 27.63 -18.29 13.83
C LYS A 120 27.53 -17.73 12.42
N HIS A 121 27.01 -16.51 12.29
CA HIS A 121 26.76 -15.85 11.00
C HIS A 121 25.77 -16.60 10.10
N TYR A 122 24.74 -17.20 10.69
CA TYR A 122 23.68 -17.90 9.97
C TYR A 122 22.97 -17.03 8.96
N ASP A 123 22.85 -15.73 9.21
CA ASP A 123 22.30 -14.70 8.32
C ASP A 123 22.97 -14.68 6.94
N LEU A 124 24.27 -14.99 6.86
CA LEU A 124 25.01 -15.04 5.60
C LEU A 124 24.55 -16.18 4.66
N SER A 125 23.81 -17.15 5.17
CA SER A 125 23.24 -18.24 4.37
C SER A 125 21.99 -17.82 3.56
N PHE A 126 21.43 -16.63 3.83
CA PHE A 126 20.20 -16.20 3.16
C PHE A 126 20.44 -15.70 1.74
N MET A 127 19.50 -16.05 0.88
CA MET A 127 19.35 -15.50 -0.45
C MET A 127 18.19 -14.49 -0.49
N VAL A 128 18.38 -13.41 -1.21
CA VAL A 128 17.38 -12.35 -1.44
C VAL A 128 16.97 -12.40 -2.90
N ILE A 129 15.72 -12.72 -3.17
CA ILE A 129 15.16 -12.83 -4.51
C ILE A 129 14.21 -11.66 -4.69
N LEU A 130 14.50 -10.79 -5.66
CA LEU A 130 13.60 -9.72 -6.06
C LEU A 130 12.94 -10.12 -7.38
N GLU A 131 11.63 -9.92 -7.46
CA GLU A 131 10.82 -10.23 -8.64
C GLU A 131 10.01 -9.00 -9.05
N ALA A 132 10.05 -8.68 -10.33
CA ALA A 132 9.25 -7.62 -10.95
C ALA A 132 7.86 -8.14 -11.35
N HIS A 133 6.92 -7.22 -11.66
CA HIS A 133 5.59 -7.56 -12.15
C HIS A 133 5.59 -8.33 -13.50
N ASP A 134 6.65 -8.18 -14.30
CA ASP A 134 6.83 -8.92 -15.57
C ASP A 134 7.50 -10.29 -15.39
N GLY A 135 7.84 -10.67 -14.15
CA GLY A 135 8.48 -11.93 -13.81
C GLY A 135 10.02 -11.89 -13.88
N TYR A 136 10.63 -10.76 -14.24
CA TYR A 136 12.08 -10.64 -14.18
C TYR A 136 12.60 -10.78 -12.75
N ARG A 137 13.70 -11.52 -12.55
CA ARG A 137 14.23 -11.84 -11.22
C ARG A 137 15.71 -11.53 -11.12
N VAL A 138 16.08 -10.99 -9.96
CA VAL A 138 17.48 -10.77 -9.56
C VAL A 138 17.72 -11.38 -8.20
N TYR A 139 18.93 -11.87 -7.97
CA TYR A 139 19.33 -12.62 -6.80
C TYR A 139 20.52 -11.93 -6.17
N PHE A 140 20.48 -11.80 -4.84
CA PHE A 140 21.62 -11.40 -4.02
C PHE A 140 21.80 -12.39 -2.89
N SER A 141 23.06 -12.65 -2.50
CA SER A 141 23.32 -13.23 -1.19
C SER A 141 23.16 -12.15 -0.13
N PHE A 142 22.71 -12.52 1.07
CA PHE A 142 22.69 -11.55 2.17
C PHE A 142 24.11 -11.06 2.51
N ALA A 143 25.13 -11.93 2.36
CA ALA A 143 26.53 -11.58 2.53
C ALA A 143 26.96 -10.43 1.60
N GLU A 144 26.46 -10.39 0.37
CA GLU A 144 26.76 -9.34 -0.61
C GLU A 144 26.22 -7.98 -0.17
N LEU A 145 25.05 -7.96 0.48
CA LEU A 145 24.41 -6.75 0.99
C LEU A 145 24.96 -6.29 2.33
N SER A 146 25.63 -7.20 3.06
CA SER A 146 26.14 -6.91 4.41
C SER A 146 27.34 -5.98 4.35
N PRO A 147 27.36 -4.89 5.15
CA PRO A 147 28.51 -3.98 5.22
C PRO A 147 29.81 -4.65 5.70
N GLN A 148 29.69 -5.76 6.45
CA GLN A 148 30.84 -6.52 6.96
C GLN A 148 31.46 -7.45 5.92
N SER A 149 30.76 -7.73 4.81
CA SER A 149 31.16 -8.71 3.80
C SER A 149 31.29 -8.11 2.42
N GLY A 150 30.17 -8.02 1.67
CA GLY A 150 30.18 -7.59 0.26
C GLY A 150 30.01 -6.09 0.07
N HIS A 151 29.22 -5.46 0.90
CA HIS A 151 28.89 -4.02 0.86
C HIS A 151 28.36 -3.52 -0.51
N ALA A 152 27.54 -4.33 -1.19
CA ALA A 152 26.88 -3.87 -2.39
C ALA A 152 25.85 -2.77 -2.07
N GLU A 153 25.95 -1.66 -2.79
CA GLU A 153 25.03 -0.53 -2.64
C GLU A 153 23.78 -0.74 -3.46
N VAL A 154 22.79 -1.41 -2.87
CA VAL A 154 21.51 -1.76 -3.50
C VAL A 154 20.39 -0.90 -2.93
N TRP A 155 19.69 -0.21 -3.82
CA TRP A 155 18.69 0.81 -3.49
C TRP A 155 17.31 0.44 -4.01
N LEU A 156 16.29 0.67 -3.19
CA LEU A 156 14.88 0.67 -3.57
C LEU A 156 14.44 2.12 -3.76
N LEU A 157 14.26 2.54 -5.01
CA LEU A 157 13.92 3.92 -5.37
C LEU A 157 12.42 4.03 -5.65
N TRP A 158 11.82 5.16 -5.26
CA TRP A 158 10.43 5.52 -5.58
C TRP A 158 10.29 6.74 -6.47
N ASP A 159 11.41 7.43 -6.76
CA ASP A 159 11.50 8.46 -7.79
C ASP A 159 12.83 8.40 -8.53
N VAL A 160 12.85 9.00 -9.71
CA VAL A 160 14.07 9.23 -10.49
C VAL A 160 14.03 10.65 -11.05
N ASP A 161 15.14 11.38 -10.89
CA ASP A 161 15.29 12.78 -11.28
C ASP A 161 14.16 13.68 -10.72
N GLY A 162 13.76 13.41 -9.47
CA GLY A 162 12.70 14.13 -8.77
C GLY A 162 11.28 13.83 -9.25
N LYS A 163 11.09 12.83 -10.13
CA LYS A 163 9.77 12.41 -10.63
C LYS A 163 9.38 11.07 -10.02
N PRO A 164 8.19 10.95 -9.42
CA PRO A 164 7.67 9.69 -8.95
C PRO A 164 7.64 8.64 -10.05
N LEU A 165 7.96 7.39 -9.72
CA LEU A 165 7.88 6.27 -10.67
C LEU A 165 6.43 6.03 -11.06
N ALA A 166 6.21 5.70 -12.35
CA ALA A 166 4.87 5.47 -12.90
C ALA A 166 4.87 4.33 -13.92
N GLY A 167 3.67 3.81 -14.22
CA GLY A 167 3.49 2.74 -15.19
C GLY A 167 4.28 1.49 -14.80
N LYS A 168 5.06 0.95 -15.73
CA LYS A 168 5.85 -0.27 -15.53
C LYS A 168 6.98 -0.14 -14.48
N GLU A 169 7.37 1.06 -14.13
CA GLU A 169 8.43 1.29 -13.14
C GLU A 169 7.91 1.32 -11.69
N ALA A 170 6.61 1.57 -11.52
CA ALA A 170 5.97 1.59 -10.21
C ALA A 170 5.79 0.16 -9.65
N PRO A 171 5.77 -0.01 -8.30
CA PRO A 171 5.89 1.02 -7.28
C PRO A 171 7.33 1.44 -6.99
N LEU A 172 8.30 0.55 -7.23
CA LEU A 172 9.70 0.70 -6.85
C LEU A 172 10.62 0.22 -7.97
N ARG A 173 11.77 0.85 -8.05
CA ARG A 173 12.87 0.44 -8.92
C ARG A 173 14.07 0.01 -8.08
N LEU A 174 14.67 -1.13 -8.45
CA LEU A 174 15.96 -1.53 -7.89
C LEU A 174 17.10 -0.93 -8.69
N VAL A 175 18.08 -0.40 -7.98
CA VAL A 175 19.34 0.08 -8.56
C VAL A 175 20.50 -0.44 -7.73
N VAL A 176 21.52 -0.94 -8.39
CA VAL A 176 22.82 -1.26 -7.79
C VAL A 176 23.79 -0.18 -8.25
N SER A 177 24.10 0.79 -7.38
CA SER A 177 24.88 1.97 -7.77
C SER A 177 26.33 1.65 -8.10
N THR A 178 26.84 0.52 -7.63
CA THR A 178 28.19 0.04 -7.87
C THR A 178 28.35 -0.81 -9.16
N ASP A 179 27.24 -1.18 -9.80
CA ASP A 179 27.28 -1.97 -11.01
C ASP A 179 27.69 -1.13 -12.22
N ARG A 180 28.43 -1.76 -13.14
CA ARG A 180 28.84 -1.13 -14.39
C ARG A 180 27.73 -1.11 -15.46
N GLY A 181 26.75 -1.98 -15.32
CA GLY A 181 25.64 -2.15 -16.27
C GLY A 181 24.28 -2.28 -15.57
N PRO A 182 23.19 -2.27 -16.33
CA PRO A 182 21.84 -2.28 -15.81
C PRO A 182 21.30 -3.68 -15.48
N ASP A 183 22.09 -4.73 -15.62
CA ASP A 183 21.61 -6.13 -15.61
C ASP A 183 20.91 -6.55 -14.31
N ARG A 184 21.27 -5.92 -13.19
CA ARG A 184 20.62 -6.14 -11.89
C ARG A 184 19.61 -5.05 -11.52
N CYS A 185 19.26 -4.17 -12.44
CA CYS A 185 18.23 -3.17 -12.21
C CYS A 185 16.86 -3.74 -12.53
N ILE A 186 15.91 -3.57 -11.60
CA ILE A 186 14.52 -4.03 -11.75
C ILE A 186 13.59 -2.83 -11.81
N TYR A 187 12.65 -2.86 -12.72
CA TYR A 187 11.53 -1.94 -12.81
C TYR A 187 10.27 -2.58 -12.24
N GLY A 188 9.50 -1.85 -11.45
CA GLY A 188 8.21 -2.33 -10.95
C GLY A 188 8.34 -3.57 -10.08
N ILE A 189 9.08 -3.48 -8.99
CA ILE A 189 9.30 -4.60 -8.07
C ILE A 189 7.96 -5.01 -7.44
N ALA A 190 7.58 -6.28 -7.61
CA ALA A 190 6.38 -6.87 -7.05
C ALA A 190 6.65 -7.54 -5.70
N SER A 191 7.78 -8.25 -5.57
CA SER A 191 8.09 -8.96 -4.34
C SER A 191 9.58 -9.09 -4.03
N ILE A 192 9.86 -9.23 -2.74
CA ILE A 192 11.17 -9.61 -2.18
C ILE A 192 10.96 -10.87 -1.36
N THR A 193 11.61 -11.95 -1.76
CA THR A 193 11.54 -13.24 -1.07
C THR A 193 12.89 -13.55 -0.43
N LEU A 194 12.90 -13.76 0.89
CA LEU A 194 14.08 -14.16 1.66
C LEU A 194 14.07 -15.69 1.81
N VAL A 195 15.12 -16.37 1.37
CA VAL A 195 15.23 -17.82 1.37
C VAL A 195 16.43 -18.24 2.21
N ASP A 196 16.19 -19.08 3.20
CA ASP A 196 17.24 -19.72 3.97
C ASP A 196 17.95 -20.80 3.14
N GLY A 197 19.15 -20.48 2.68
CA GLY A 197 19.95 -21.37 1.85
C GLY A 197 20.35 -22.68 2.57
N THR A 198 20.48 -22.67 3.88
CA THR A 198 20.76 -23.89 4.66
C THR A 198 19.59 -24.87 4.60
N LYS A 199 18.36 -24.38 4.78
CA LYS A 199 17.14 -25.21 4.63
C LYS A 199 17.03 -25.75 3.22
N LEU A 200 17.27 -24.91 2.21
CA LEU A 200 17.22 -25.32 0.82
C LEU A 200 18.25 -26.41 0.52
N ALA A 201 19.49 -26.26 0.98
CA ALA A 201 20.55 -27.25 0.80
C ALA A 201 20.18 -28.59 1.44
N ASN A 202 19.63 -28.58 2.67
CA ASN A 202 19.18 -29.77 3.36
C ASN A 202 18.02 -30.48 2.63
N GLN A 203 17.04 -29.72 2.10
CA GLN A 203 15.95 -30.30 1.30
C GLN A 203 16.46 -30.96 0.02
N LEU A 204 17.46 -30.40 -0.64
CA LEU A 204 18.05 -30.98 -1.86
C LEU A 204 18.86 -32.24 -1.54
N ALA A 205 19.54 -32.28 -0.40
CA ALA A 205 20.30 -33.44 0.05
C ALA A 205 19.41 -34.64 0.39
N MET A 206 18.21 -34.40 0.95
CA MET A 206 17.25 -35.47 1.29
C MET A 206 16.50 -36.07 0.09
N LYS A 207 16.55 -35.45 -1.07
CA LYS A 207 15.90 -35.96 -2.31
C LYS A 207 16.79 -36.91 -3.14
N LYS A 208 18.00 -37.18 -2.67
CA LYS A 208 18.90 -38.20 -3.27
C LYS A 208 18.74 -39.53 -2.59
#